data_3c937500ea128ad82be0e8308fa7cf13
#
_entry.id   3c937500ea128ad82be0e8308fa7cf13
#
_cell.length_a   1.000
_cell.length_b   1.000
_cell.length_c   1.000
_cell.angle_alpha   90.00
_cell.angle_beta   90.00
_cell.angle_gamma   90.00
#
_symmetry.space_group_name_H-M   'P 1'
#
loop_
_entity.id
_entity.type
_entity.pdbx_description
1 polymer ?
#
loop_
_entity_poly.entity_id
_entity_poly.type
_entity_poly.pdbx_seq_one_letter_code
_entity_poly.pdbx_strand_id
1 'polypeptide(L)'
;MIELQHIWKQFGSRIIFSDLNLNFQSGMVYALIGDSGCGKTTLLNMLAKLETFDKGEIVYKEKSLTSLKNEEFYRNELGYLFQNFGLIENQTIRENLELGLIGKKQNKKQEKERLLLQALQAVRLDYLSLNQKIYELSGGEAQRVALAKIILKDPPLILADEPTASLDPKNSKEIMEILLELRNANRTIIIATHN
;
A
#
# COMPACT_ATOMS: atom_id res chain seq x y z
N MET A 1 -9.35 -11.59 -5.95
CA MET A 1 -10.66 -10.95 -5.84
C MET A 1 -10.94 -10.62 -4.38
N ILE A 2 -11.51 -9.46 -4.11
CA ILE A 2 -11.95 -9.05 -2.77
C ILE A 2 -13.43 -8.71 -2.87
N GLU A 3 -14.24 -9.24 -1.98
CA GLU A 3 -15.68 -9.01 -1.95
C GLU A 3 -16.10 -8.58 -0.55
N LEU A 4 -16.83 -7.48 -0.48
CA LEU A 4 -17.45 -6.96 0.73
C LEU A 4 -18.94 -7.25 0.66
N GLN A 5 -19.47 -7.89 1.68
CA GLN A 5 -20.86 -8.33 1.75
C GLN A 5 -21.51 -7.75 2.99
N HIS A 6 -22.52 -6.88 2.80
CA HIS A 6 -23.34 -6.29 3.87
C HIS A 6 -22.53 -5.63 4.98
N ILE A 7 -21.46 -4.90 4.62
CA ILE A 7 -20.58 -4.26 5.60
C ILE A 7 -21.25 -3.09 6.30
N TRP A 8 -21.22 -3.15 7.62
CA TRP A 8 -21.62 -2.07 8.51
C TRP A 8 -20.41 -1.60 9.31
N LYS A 9 -20.24 -0.28 9.39
CA LYS A 9 -19.20 0.35 10.21
C LYS A 9 -19.68 1.65 10.79
N GLN A 10 -19.50 1.80 12.12
CA GLN A 10 -19.78 3.06 12.83
C GLN A 10 -18.65 3.39 13.82
N PHE A 11 -18.52 4.66 14.14
CA PHE A 11 -17.67 5.18 15.21
C PHE A 11 -18.57 6.00 16.16
N GLY A 12 -18.82 5.48 17.36
CA GLY A 12 -19.81 6.05 18.26
C GLY A 12 -21.19 6.10 17.60
N SER A 13 -21.75 7.29 17.47
CA SER A 13 -23.04 7.52 16.80
C SER A 13 -22.92 7.77 15.27
N ARG A 14 -21.70 7.91 14.75
CA ARG A 14 -21.48 8.21 13.34
C ARG A 14 -21.41 6.93 12.52
N ILE A 15 -22.40 6.71 11.65
CA ILE A 15 -22.39 5.63 10.68
C ILE A 15 -21.48 6.03 9.51
N ILE A 16 -20.50 5.18 9.20
CA ILE A 16 -19.59 5.32 8.06
C ILE A 16 -20.10 4.51 6.88
N PHE A 17 -20.45 3.24 7.12
CA PHE A 17 -21.02 2.36 6.11
C PHE A 17 -22.29 1.70 6.65
N SER A 18 -23.29 1.63 5.80
CA SER A 18 -24.59 1.00 6.06
C SER A 18 -24.89 0.10 4.87
N ASP A 19 -24.72 -1.22 5.08
CA ASP A 19 -24.99 -2.24 4.06
C ASP A 19 -24.10 -2.10 2.80
N LEU A 20 -22.80 -1.81 2.97
CA LEU A 20 -21.88 -1.64 1.86
C LEU A 20 -21.57 -2.99 1.19
N ASN A 21 -21.80 -3.04 -0.13
CA ASN A 21 -21.48 -4.17 -0.98
C ASN A 21 -20.54 -3.71 -2.10
N LEU A 22 -19.35 -4.30 -2.21
CA LEU A 22 -18.33 -3.96 -3.22
C LEU A 22 -17.61 -5.22 -3.69
N ASN A 23 -17.11 -5.18 -4.92
CA ASN A 23 -16.31 -6.24 -5.50
C ASN A 23 -15.08 -5.64 -6.21
N PHE A 24 -13.88 -6.12 -5.86
CA PHE A 24 -12.61 -5.76 -6.49
C PHE A 24 -12.00 -6.98 -7.17
N GLN A 25 -11.90 -6.94 -8.48
CA GLN A 25 -11.35 -8.03 -9.29
C GLN A 25 -9.82 -7.99 -9.33
N SER A 26 -9.19 -9.14 -9.49
CA SER A 26 -7.75 -9.22 -9.75
C SER A 26 -7.38 -8.54 -11.07
N GLY A 27 -6.19 -7.97 -11.15
CA GLY A 27 -5.67 -7.32 -12.35
C GLY A 27 -6.19 -5.92 -12.60
N MET A 28 -7.06 -5.40 -11.72
CA MET A 28 -7.70 -4.10 -11.88
C MET A 28 -7.11 -3.05 -10.95
N VAL A 29 -7.18 -1.79 -11.39
CA VAL A 29 -6.89 -0.60 -10.58
C VAL A 29 -8.20 0.12 -10.31
N TYR A 30 -8.46 0.41 -9.05
CA TYR A 30 -9.67 1.11 -8.59
C TYR A 30 -9.31 2.43 -7.94
N ALA A 31 -10.07 3.48 -8.22
CA ALA A 31 -10.03 4.74 -7.52
C ALA A 31 -11.27 4.89 -6.64
N LEU A 32 -11.05 5.08 -5.33
CA LEU A 32 -12.09 5.48 -4.38
C LEU A 32 -12.11 7.01 -4.31
N ILE A 33 -13.11 7.61 -4.94
CA ILE A 33 -13.24 9.07 -5.03
C ILE A 33 -14.36 9.53 -4.09
N GLY A 34 -14.16 10.63 -3.41
CA GLY A 34 -15.16 11.25 -2.54
C GLY A 34 -14.54 12.26 -1.58
N ASP A 35 -15.40 13.01 -0.91
CA ASP A 35 -15.00 14.06 0.02
C ASP A 35 -14.17 13.54 1.18
N SER A 36 -13.44 14.45 1.85
CA SER A 36 -12.73 14.12 3.08
C SER A 36 -13.72 13.63 4.16
N GLY A 37 -13.36 12.54 4.82
CA GLY A 37 -14.20 11.95 5.88
C GLY A 37 -15.37 11.09 5.39
N CYS A 38 -15.52 10.79 4.08
CA CYS A 38 -16.57 9.89 3.59
C CYS A 38 -16.27 8.39 3.83
N GLY A 39 -15.14 8.05 4.46
CA GLY A 39 -14.81 6.67 4.85
C GLY A 39 -13.78 5.96 3.96
N LYS A 40 -13.13 6.62 2.99
CA LYS A 40 -12.13 6.00 2.10
C LYS A 40 -11.00 5.30 2.88
N THR A 41 -10.36 6.04 3.79
CA THR A 41 -9.31 5.49 4.68
C THR A 41 -9.84 4.37 5.57
N THR A 42 -11.08 4.50 6.09
CA THR A 42 -11.72 3.44 6.88
C THR A 42 -11.89 2.16 6.06
N LEU A 43 -12.34 2.28 4.82
CA LEU A 43 -12.46 1.15 3.90
C LEU A 43 -11.11 0.49 3.63
N LEU A 44 -10.08 1.28 3.28
CA LEU A 44 -8.72 0.74 3.09
C LEU A 44 -8.21 0.05 4.35
N ASN A 45 -8.41 0.64 5.53
CA ASN A 45 -7.97 0.06 6.80
C ASN A 45 -8.71 -1.25 7.13
N MET A 46 -9.99 -1.38 6.80
CA MET A 46 -10.72 -2.66 6.93
C MET A 46 -10.16 -3.72 5.98
N LEU A 47 -9.90 -3.37 4.72
CA LEU A 47 -9.25 -4.26 3.74
C LEU A 47 -7.83 -4.65 4.17
N ALA A 48 -7.13 -3.76 4.87
CA ALA A 48 -5.79 -4.02 5.41
C ALA A 48 -5.81 -4.78 6.75
N LYS A 49 -6.96 -5.10 7.33
CA LYS A 49 -7.09 -5.65 8.69
C LYS A 49 -6.52 -4.74 9.78
N LEU A 50 -6.44 -3.42 9.53
CA LEU A 50 -6.03 -2.40 10.51
C LEU A 50 -7.23 -1.83 11.26
N GLU A 51 -8.44 -2.00 10.73
CA GLU A 51 -9.71 -1.60 11.33
C GLU A 51 -10.71 -2.74 11.22
N THR A 52 -11.58 -2.88 12.22
CA THR A 52 -12.66 -3.87 12.23
C THR A 52 -13.92 -3.31 11.62
N PHE A 53 -14.83 -4.18 11.19
CA PHE A 53 -16.20 -3.83 10.82
C PHE A 53 -17.18 -4.42 11.82
N ASP A 54 -18.39 -3.82 11.93
CA ASP A 54 -19.36 -4.21 12.97
C ASP A 54 -20.25 -5.37 12.53
N LYS A 55 -20.58 -5.43 11.21
CA LYS A 55 -21.37 -6.52 10.60
C LYS A 55 -20.94 -6.74 9.17
N GLY A 56 -21.31 -7.91 8.62
CA GLY A 56 -21.00 -8.30 7.25
C GLY A 56 -19.79 -9.20 7.17
N GLU A 57 -19.27 -9.40 5.97
CA GLU A 57 -18.10 -10.21 5.70
C GLU A 57 -17.23 -9.59 4.60
N ILE A 58 -15.92 -9.72 4.75
CA ILE A 58 -14.96 -9.42 3.69
C ILE A 58 -14.30 -10.75 3.28
N VAL A 59 -14.48 -11.12 2.02
CA VAL A 59 -13.89 -12.32 1.42
C VAL A 59 -12.68 -11.90 0.58
N TYR A 60 -11.52 -12.52 0.82
CA TYR A 60 -10.29 -12.32 0.08
C TYR A 60 -9.81 -13.67 -0.46
N LYS A 61 -9.69 -13.80 -1.80
CA LYS A 61 -9.27 -15.06 -2.44
C LYS A 61 -10.08 -16.27 -1.93
N GLU A 62 -11.41 -16.14 -1.91
CA GLU A 62 -12.37 -17.19 -1.50
C GLU A 62 -12.31 -17.58 0.00
N LYS A 63 -11.59 -16.81 0.81
CA LYS A 63 -11.51 -17.03 2.27
C LYS A 63 -11.97 -15.78 3.01
N SER A 64 -12.61 -15.98 4.16
CA SER A 64 -12.92 -14.85 5.03
C SER A 64 -11.62 -14.13 5.43
N LEU A 65 -11.57 -12.81 5.21
CA LEU A 65 -10.40 -11.99 5.52
C LEU A 65 -10.03 -12.10 7.01
N THR A 66 -11.03 -12.19 7.90
CA THR A 66 -10.81 -12.32 9.33
C THR A 66 -10.15 -13.64 9.72
N SER A 67 -10.33 -14.71 8.92
CA SER A 67 -9.73 -16.03 9.18
C SER A 67 -8.24 -16.11 8.81
N LEU A 68 -7.74 -15.18 7.99
CA LEU A 68 -6.34 -15.17 7.59
C LEU A 68 -5.44 -14.75 8.75
N LYS A 69 -4.30 -15.41 8.91
CA LYS A 69 -3.29 -15.01 9.90
C LYS A 69 -2.69 -13.67 9.52
N ASN A 70 -2.69 -12.71 10.46
CA ASN A 70 -2.20 -11.35 10.21
C ASN A 70 -0.76 -11.34 9.69
N GLU A 71 0.12 -12.16 10.28
CA GLU A 71 1.53 -12.23 9.90
C GLU A 71 1.71 -12.66 8.43
N GLU A 72 0.99 -13.70 7.98
CA GLU A 72 1.03 -14.17 6.59
C GLU A 72 0.43 -13.15 5.63
N PHE A 73 -0.69 -12.54 6.00
CA PHE A 73 -1.36 -11.52 5.21
C PHE A 73 -0.49 -10.29 5.03
N TYR A 74 0.06 -9.74 6.13
CA TYR A 74 0.94 -8.59 6.04
C TYR A 74 2.27 -8.90 5.35
N ARG A 75 2.78 -10.10 5.46
CA ARG A 75 4.05 -10.49 4.82
C ARG A 75 3.92 -10.69 3.33
N ASN A 76 2.87 -11.41 2.88
CA ASN A 76 2.81 -11.96 1.54
C ASN A 76 1.75 -11.31 0.65
N GLU A 77 0.67 -10.77 1.23
CA GLU A 77 -0.51 -10.38 0.48
C GLU A 77 -0.68 -8.88 0.32
N LEU A 78 -0.30 -8.09 1.32
CA LEU A 78 -0.63 -6.67 1.39
C LEU A 78 0.60 -5.78 1.18
N GLY A 79 0.51 -4.81 0.25
CA GLY A 79 1.32 -3.59 0.22
C GLY A 79 0.45 -2.40 0.58
N TYR A 80 0.81 -1.63 1.60
CA TYR A 80 0.07 -0.44 1.99
C TYR A 80 0.96 0.80 1.83
N LEU A 81 0.52 1.72 0.99
CA LEU A 81 1.12 3.04 0.84
C LEU A 81 0.31 4.04 1.66
N PHE A 82 0.84 4.38 2.82
CA PHE A 82 0.21 5.31 3.76
C PHE A 82 0.40 6.76 3.32
N GLN A 83 -0.51 7.64 3.72
CA GLN A 83 -0.40 9.07 3.52
C GLN A 83 0.88 9.66 4.16
N ASN A 84 1.33 9.11 5.29
CA ASN A 84 2.56 9.47 6.00
C ASN A 84 3.74 8.55 5.64
N PHE A 85 3.75 7.98 4.42
CA PHE A 85 4.79 7.13 3.82
C PHE A 85 4.98 5.74 4.48
N GLY A 86 4.72 5.56 5.77
CA GLY A 86 4.92 4.29 6.50
C GLY A 86 6.39 3.84 6.49
N LEU A 87 7.32 4.79 6.59
CA LEU A 87 8.76 4.59 6.69
C LEU A 87 9.23 4.87 8.12
N ILE A 88 10.35 4.27 8.51
CA ILE A 88 11.00 4.51 9.79
C ILE A 88 12.02 5.64 9.58
N GLU A 89 11.69 6.84 10.06
CA GLU A 89 12.41 8.08 9.73
C GLU A 89 13.89 8.07 10.15
N ASN A 90 14.19 7.50 11.32
CA ASN A 90 15.56 7.42 11.85
C ASN A 90 16.42 6.31 11.24
N GLN A 91 15.84 5.51 10.35
CA GLN A 91 16.54 4.47 9.61
C GLN A 91 16.98 4.96 8.24
N THR A 92 17.93 4.21 7.65
CA THR A 92 18.40 4.44 6.28
C THR A 92 17.38 3.96 5.24
N ILE A 93 17.54 4.40 3.99
CA ILE A 93 16.81 3.85 2.84
C ILE A 93 17.00 2.33 2.79
N ARG A 94 18.22 1.84 2.97
CA ARG A 94 18.55 0.41 3.00
C ARG A 94 17.68 -0.34 4.01
N GLU A 95 17.70 0.09 5.27
CA GLU A 95 16.97 -0.56 6.37
C GLU A 95 15.47 -0.58 6.11
N ASN A 96 14.89 0.50 5.57
CA ASN A 96 13.48 0.56 5.20
C ASN A 96 13.13 -0.36 4.02
N LEU A 97 13.96 -0.40 2.98
CA LEU A 97 13.74 -1.26 1.82
C LEU A 97 13.88 -2.74 2.17
N GLU A 98 14.79 -3.10 3.07
CA GLU A 98 14.97 -4.47 3.55
C GLU A 98 13.72 -5.05 4.19
N LEU A 99 12.84 -4.22 4.77
CA LEU A 99 11.54 -4.65 5.27
C LEU A 99 10.64 -5.24 4.15
N GLY A 100 10.79 -4.76 2.91
CA GLY A 100 10.10 -5.32 1.75
C GLY A 100 10.58 -6.71 1.34
N LEU A 101 11.74 -7.13 1.83
CA LEU A 101 12.34 -8.43 1.52
C LEU A 101 12.09 -9.49 2.61
N ILE A 102 11.39 -9.16 3.69
CA ILE A 102 11.09 -10.11 4.78
C ILE A 102 10.30 -11.30 4.24
N GLY A 103 10.79 -12.51 4.52
CA GLY A 103 10.19 -13.77 4.05
C GLY A 103 10.64 -14.23 2.68
N LYS A 104 11.39 -13.41 1.92
CA LYS A 104 11.99 -13.81 0.64
C LYS A 104 13.35 -14.44 0.86
N LYS A 105 13.61 -15.58 0.21
CA LYS A 105 14.92 -16.23 0.25
C LYS A 105 15.91 -15.41 -0.60
N GLN A 106 16.93 -14.88 0.05
CA GLN A 106 18.06 -14.24 -0.62
C GLN A 106 19.34 -14.92 -0.13
N ASN A 107 20.05 -15.51 -1.06
CA ASN A 107 21.16 -16.38 -0.72
C ASN A 107 22.51 -15.64 -0.60
N LYS A 108 22.61 -14.38 -1.06
CA LYS A 108 23.88 -13.64 -1.06
C LYS A 108 23.66 -12.14 -0.80
N LYS A 109 24.56 -11.54 0.00
CA LYS A 109 24.57 -10.09 0.30
C LYS A 109 24.56 -9.22 -0.98
N GLN A 110 25.32 -9.63 -1.99
CA GLN A 110 25.40 -8.93 -3.27
C GLN A 110 24.08 -8.95 -4.06
N GLU A 111 23.33 -10.06 -4.01
CA GLU A 111 22.01 -10.14 -4.63
C GLU A 111 21.01 -9.22 -3.96
N LYS A 112 21.01 -9.19 -2.62
CA LYS A 112 20.17 -8.27 -1.84
C LYS A 112 20.45 -6.82 -2.23
N GLU A 113 21.71 -6.41 -2.24
CA GLU A 113 22.09 -5.05 -2.63
C GLU A 113 21.64 -4.68 -4.05
N ARG A 114 21.82 -5.60 -4.99
CA ARG A 114 21.32 -5.42 -6.37
C ARG A 114 19.82 -5.17 -6.42
N LEU A 115 19.01 -5.96 -5.65
CA LEU A 115 17.56 -5.78 -5.59
C LEU A 115 17.17 -4.42 -5.02
N LEU A 116 17.85 -3.95 -3.96
CA LEU A 116 17.59 -2.63 -3.39
C LEU A 116 17.87 -1.50 -4.39
N LEU A 117 19.00 -1.57 -5.10
CA LEU A 117 19.35 -0.58 -6.13
C LEU A 117 18.36 -0.60 -7.31
N GLN A 118 17.97 -1.78 -7.77
CA GLN A 118 16.96 -1.92 -8.82
C GLN A 118 15.60 -1.34 -8.40
N ALA A 119 15.22 -1.52 -7.13
CA ALA A 119 13.98 -0.92 -6.62
C ALA A 119 14.06 0.61 -6.56
N LEU A 120 15.21 1.21 -6.19
CA LEU A 120 15.41 2.66 -6.26
C LEU A 120 15.36 3.16 -7.71
N GLN A 121 15.98 2.44 -8.63
CA GLN A 121 15.94 2.79 -10.06
C GLN A 121 14.51 2.74 -10.61
N ALA A 122 13.71 1.73 -10.24
CA ALA A 122 12.33 1.59 -10.66
C ALA A 122 11.44 2.76 -10.21
N VAL A 123 11.80 3.44 -9.12
CA VAL A 123 11.10 4.63 -8.62
C VAL A 123 11.82 5.93 -8.96
N ARG A 124 12.78 5.90 -9.88
CA ARG A 124 13.55 7.08 -10.36
C ARG A 124 14.34 7.78 -9.24
N LEU A 125 14.93 7.00 -8.33
CA LEU A 125 15.75 7.46 -7.20
C LEU A 125 17.17 6.87 -7.22
N ASP A 126 17.68 6.52 -8.39
CA ASP A 126 19.03 5.95 -8.60
C ASP A 126 20.16 6.87 -8.20
N TYR A 127 19.90 8.17 -8.02
CA TYR A 127 20.84 9.17 -7.51
C TYR A 127 21.00 9.18 -5.99
N LEU A 128 20.11 8.50 -5.23
CA LEU A 128 20.16 8.45 -3.77
C LEU A 128 21.08 7.33 -3.27
N SER A 129 21.76 7.59 -2.15
CA SER A 129 22.54 6.58 -1.45
C SER A 129 21.63 5.72 -0.57
N LEU A 130 21.81 4.39 -0.60
CA LEU A 130 21.14 3.47 0.31
C LEU A 130 21.42 3.77 1.80
N ASN A 131 22.51 4.46 2.12
CA ASN A 131 22.89 4.81 3.49
C ASN A 131 22.29 6.13 3.98
N GLN A 132 21.62 6.87 3.11
CA GLN A 132 20.94 8.13 3.44
C GLN A 132 19.76 7.85 4.37
N LYS A 133 19.53 8.73 5.34
CA LYS A 133 18.41 8.62 6.30
C LYS A 133 17.12 9.14 5.68
N ILE A 134 15.97 8.56 6.08
CA ILE A 134 14.66 8.94 5.54
C ILE A 134 14.33 10.41 5.87
N TYR A 135 14.68 10.91 7.04
CA TYR A 135 14.41 12.31 7.42
C TYR A 135 15.17 13.35 6.57
N GLU A 136 16.16 12.93 5.79
CA GLU A 136 16.92 13.79 4.85
C GLU A 136 16.22 13.94 3.50
N LEU A 137 15.17 13.16 3.25
CA LEU A 137 14.46 13.12 1.97
C LEU A 137 13.34 14.17 1.91
N SER A 138 13.09 14.67 0.70
CA SER A 138 11.85 15.38 0.41
C SER A 138 10.64 14.44 0.52
N GLY A 139 9.44 15.00 0.71
CA GLY A 139 8.21 14.21 0.78
C GLY A 139 7.98 13.31 -0.45
N GLY A 140 8.29 13.82 -1.65
CA GLY A 140 8.19 13.04 -2.89
C GLY A 140 9.21 11.90 -2.97
N GLU A 141 10.44 12.11 -2.49
CA GLU A 141 11.46 11.05 -2.42
C GLU A 141 11.07 9.99 -1.39
N ALA A 142 10.62 10.39 -0.20
CA ALA A 142 10.15 9.46 0.83
C ALA A 142 8.97 8.60 0.33
N GLN A 143 8.01 9.20 -0.38
CA GLN A 143 6.89 8.47 -0.98
C GLN A 143 7.37 7.46 -2.04
N ARG A 144 8.34 7.83 -2.89
CA ARG A 144 8.94 6.90 -3.85
C ARG A 144 9.76 5.79 -3.17
N VAL A 145 10.45 6.06 -2.06
CA VAL A 145 11.09 4.99 -1.26
C VAL A 145 10.03 4.02 -0.69
N ALA A 146 8.88 4.52 -0.23
CA ALA A 146 7.77 3.67 0.20
C ALA A 146 7.24 2.79 -0.94
N LEU A 147 7.15 3.32 -2.16
CA LEU A 147 6.82 2.53 -3.36
C LEU A 147 7.89 1.49 -3.69
N ALA A 148 9.18 1.84 -3.60
CA ALA A 148 10.28 0.90 -3.81
C ALA A 148 10.21 -0.28 -2.82
N LYS A 149 9.84 -0.03 -1.55
CA LYS A 149 9.57 -1.08 -0.57
C LYS A 149 8.42 -2.01 -1.01
N ILE A 150 7.34 -1.46 -1.58
CA ILE A 150 6.22 -2.24 -2.11
C ILE A 150 6.65 -3.05 -3.34
N ILE A 151 7.46 -2.48 -4.25
CA ILE A 151 8.04 -3.19 -5.41
C ILE A 151 8.85 -4.40 -4.94
N LEU A 152 9.73 -4.23 -3.96
CA LEU A 152 10.51 -5.32 -3.39
C LEU A 152 9.66 -6.41 -2.76
N LYS A 153 8.57 -6.02 -2.13
CA LYS A 153 7.62 -6.96 -1.52
C LYS A 153 6.79 -7.71 -2.58
N ASP A 154 6.46 -7.07 -3.69
CA ASP A 154 5.69 -7.62 -4.81
C ASP A 154 4.34 -8.26 -4.39
N PRO A 155 3.48 -7.54 -3.65
CA PRO A 155 2.24 -8.09 -3.12
C PRO A 155 1.13 -8.15 -4.18
N PRO A 156 0.18 -9.10 -4.08
CA PRO A 156 -0.99 -9.16 -4.97
C PRO A 156 -2.06 -8.10 -4.68
N LEU A 157 -2.06 -7.50 -3.49
CA LEU A 157 -2.95 -6.39 -3.11
C LEU A 157 -2.13 -5.15 -2.73
N ILE A 158 -2.36 -4.04 -3.43
CA ILE A 158 -1.80 -2.73 -3.07
C ILE A 158 -2.96 -1.80 -2.69
N LEU A 159 -2.87 -1.23 -1.50
CA LEU A 159 -3.75 -0.17 -1.02
C LEU A 159 -2.94 1.12 -0.93
N ALA A 160 -3.46 2.21 -1.47
CA ALA A 160 -2.82 3.52 -1.42
C ALA A 160 -3.80 4.56 -0.88
N ASP A 161 -3.47 5.13 0.28
CA ASP A 161 -4.31 6.13 0.95
C ASP A 161 -3.75 7.52 0.70
N GLU A 162 -4.45 8.31 -0.12
CA GLU A 162 -4.08 9.68 -0.52
C GLU A 162 -2.59 9.80 -0.91
N PRO A 163 -2.09 8.97 -1.86
CA PRO A 163 -0.66 8.83 -2.12
C PRO A 163 0.02 10.11 -2.62
N THR A 164 -0.76 11.12 -2.99
CA THR A 164 -0.27 12.38 -3.58
C THR A 164 -0.70 13.63 -2.81
N ALA A 165 -1.42 13.51 -1.69
CA ALA A 165 -2.08 14.63 -1.01
C ALA A 165 -1.14 15.76 -0.55
N SER A 166 0.13 15.47 -0.26
CA SER A 166 1.10 16.45 0.26
C SER A 166 2.21 16.78 -0.75
N LEU A 167 2.00 16.47 -2.03
CA LEU A 167 3.03 16.57 -3.06
C LEU A 167 2.67 17.63 -4.10
N ASP A 168 3.69 18.21 -4.70
CA ASP A 168 3.54 19.07 -5.87
C ASP A 168 3.06 18.27 -7.11
N PRO A 169 2.53 18.93 -8.13
CA PRO A 169 1.95 18.24 -9.29
C PRO A 169 2.92 17.31 -10.03
N LYS A 170 4.21 17.63 -10.08
CA LYS A 170 5.22 16.81 -10.76
C LYS A 170 5.43 15.50 -10.01
N ASN A 171 5.71 15.57 -8.70
CA ASN A 171 5.88 14.39 -7.87
C ASN A 171 4.61 13.54 -7.80
N SER A 172 3.43 14.19 -7.74
CA SER A 172 2.12 13.51 -7.77
C SER A 172 1.95 12.67 -9.04
N LYS A 173 2.27 13.24 -10.21
CA LYS A 173 2.21 12.54 -11.49
C LYS A 173 3.16 11.34 -11.53
N GLU A 174 4.42 11.53 -11.10
CA GLU A 174 5.42 10.45 -11.07
C GLU A 174 4.98 9.28 -10.19
N ILE A 175 4.42 9.55 -9.00
CA ILE A 175 3.92 8.51 -8.10
C ILE A 175 2.75 7.74 -8.71
N MET A 176 1.81 8.44 -9.35
CA MET A 176 0.68 7.78 -10.01
C MET A 176 1.14 6.93 -11.19
N GLU A 177 2.10 7.40 -12.00
CA GLU A 177 2.70 6.62 -13.07
C GLU A 177 3.31 5.33 -12.54
N ILE A 178 4.15 5.41 -11.51
CA ILE A 178 4.79 4.23 -10.89
C ILE A 178 3.73 3.26 -10.35
N LEU A 179 2.69 3.74 -9.65
CA LEU A 179 1.59 2.89 -9.17
C LEU A 179 0.88 2.16 -10.31
N LEU A 180 0.62 2.84 -11.43
CA LEU A 180 -0.03 2.25 -12.60
C LEU A 180 0.89 1.25 -13.32
N GLU A 181 2.20 1.49 -13.37
CA GLU A 181 3.20 0.57 -13.90
C GLU A 181 3.27 -0.74 -13.10
N LEU A 182 2.90 -0.73 -11.81
CA LEU A 182 2.85 -1.94 -10.99
C LEU A 182 1.68 -2.87 -11.36
N ARG A 183 0.76 -2.45 -12.21
CA ARG A 183 -0.38 -3.27 -12.65
C ARG A 183 0.09 -4.56 -13.34
N ASN A 184 -0.50 -5.68 -12.95
CA ASN A 184 -0.38 -6.96 -13.65
C ASN A 184 -1.66 -7.78 -13.47
N ALA A 185 -1.79 -8.89 -14.17
CA ALA A 185 -3.02 -9.72 -14.18
C ALA A 185 -3.44 -10.26 -12.80
N ASN A 186 -2.50 -10.36 -11.86
CA ASN A 186 -2.74 -10.96 -10.53
C ASN A 186 -2.80 -9.92 -9.40
N ARG A 187 -2.59 -8.63 -9.72
CA ARG A 187 -2.51 -7.57 -8.71
C ARG A 187 -3.72 -6.66 -8.74
N THR A 188 -4.35 -6.49 -7.60
CA THR A 188 -5.39 -5.49 -7.37
C THR A 188 -4.75 -4.26 -6.72
N ILE A 189 -5.02 -3.08 -7.27
CA ILE A 189 -4.57 -1.79 -6.71
C ILE A 189 -5.81 -0.97 -6.38
N ILE A 190 -5.93 -0.51 -5.13
CA ILE A 190 -7.04 0.33 -4.68
C ILE A 190 -6.45 1.64 -4.14
N ILE A 191 -6.82 2.75 -4.75
CA ILE A 191 -6.29 4.08 -4.46
C ILE A 191 -7.43 4.93 -3.91
N ALA A 192 -7.30 5.41 -2.67
CA ALA A 192 -8.19 6.43 -2.14
C ALA A 192 -7.63 7.81 -2.50
N THR A 193 -8.46 8.67 -3.06
CA THR A 193 -8.10 10.03 -3.42
C THR A 193 -9.31 10.96 -3.38
N HIS A 194 -9.07 12.25 -3.26
CA HIS A 194 -10.10 13.29 -3.35
C HIS A 194 -10.07 14.00 -4.71
N ASN A 195 -9.10 13.69 -5.58
CA ASN A 195 -8.93 14.21 -6.95
C ASN A 195 -8.92 13.08 -7.97
#